data_3a6e3240741ae5c310b0ac3714a33c48
#
_entry.id   3a6e3240741ae5c310b0ac3714a33c48
#
_cell.length_a   1.000
_cell.length_b   1.000
_cell.length_c   1.000
_cell.angle_alpha   90.00
_cell.angle_beta   90.00
_cell.angle_gamma   90.00
#
_symmetry.space_group_name_H-M   'P 1'
#
loop_
_entity.id
_entity.type
_entity.pdbx_description
1 polymer ?
#
loop_
_entity_poly.entity_id
_entity_poly.type
_entity_poly.pdbx_seq_one_letter_code
_entity_poly.pdbx_strand_id
1 'polypeptide(L)'
;QGESIVGTEGLLQLKRECEAYLYKHSDIPIKHALDSINITIHLRQNGISETKEINATTNKIWAYLEKQDTWYESDFRLLSTILYFFPLENIKQFTQKILNSIKKYQSFRYGNNLQIGLLVNLSTIYLYNGLKRECAEITKYIYDLSKKEKRYDSLGLSQIRLGICKND
;
A
#
# COMPACT_ATOMS: atom_id res chain seq x y z
N GLN A 1 -25.25 -3.27 -1.29
CA GLN A 1 -24.52 -1.99 -1.36
C GLN A 1 -23.93 -1.77 0.02
N GLY A 2 -22.68 -2.21 0.23
CA GLY A 2 -21.94 -1.88 1.45
C GLY A 2 -21.47 -0.43 1.35
N GLU A 3 -22.08 0.45 2.12
CA GLU A 3 -21.58 1.80 2.28
C GLU A 3 -20.16 1.72 2.88
N SER A 4 -19.19 2.23 2.15
CA SER A 4 -17.83 2.44 2.66
C SER A 4 -17.94 3.35 3.89
N ILE A 5 -17.35 2.94 5.01
CA ILE A 5 -17.41 3.60 6.32
C ILE A 5 -17.05 5.10 6.28
N VAL A 6 -16.36 5.55 5.24
CA VAL A 6 -16.18 6.98 4.91
C VAL A 6 -16.55 7.16 3.46
N GLY A 7 -17.73 7.74 3.18
CA GLY A 7 -18.14 8.15 1.84
C GLY A 7 -17.14 9.13 1.21
N THR A 8 -17.19 9.32 -0.09
CA THR A 8 -16.34 10.29 -0.82
C THR A 8 -16.50 11.70 -0.24
N GLU A 9 -17.66 12.04 0.29
CA GLU A 9 -17.94 13.33 0.93
C GLU A 9 -17.12 13.55 2.18
N GLY A 10 -16.97 12.55 3.05
CA GLY A 10 -16.10 12.62 4.23
C GLY A 10 -14.62 12.82 3.88
N LEU A 11 -14.15 12.19 2.78
CA LEU A 11 -12.79 12.43 2.30
C LEU A 11 -12.61 13.85 1.74
N LEU A 12 -13.60 14.39 1.04
CA LEU A 12 -13.57 15.76 0.52
C LEU A 12 -13.58 16.79 1.65
N GLN A 13 -14.33 16.52 2.73
CA GLN A 13 -14.30 17.36 3.92
C GLN A 13 -12.92 17.32 4.59
N LEU A 14 -12.37 16.13 4.84
CA LEU A 14 -11.05 15.97 5.44
C LEU A 14 -9.94 16.63 4.58
N LYS A 15 -10.05 16.53 3.25
CA LYS A 15 -9.18 17.26 2.32
C LYS A 15 -9.20 18.76 2.58
N ARG A 16 -10.38 19.37 2.64
CA ARG A 16 -10.53 20.82 2.90
C ARG A 16 -9.92 21.23 4.26
N GLU A 17 -10.10 20.40 5.28
CA GLU A 17 -9.54 20.64 6.61
C GLU A 17 -8.00 20.59 6.58
N CYS A 18 -7.41 19.59 5.90
CA CYS A 18 -5.96 19.50 5.71
C CYS A 18 -5.42 20.72 4.93
N GLU A 19 -6.08 21.11 3.85
CA GLU A 19 -5.69 22.29 3.03
C GLU A 19 -5.74 23.58 3.84
N ALA A 20 -6.80 23.80 4.62
CA ALA A 20 -6.96 24.96 5.48
C ALA A 20 -5.89 25.01 6.59
N TYR A 21 -5.53 23.85 7.17
CA TYR A 21 -4.45 23.76 8.14
C TYR A 21 -3.09 24.09 7.50
N LEU A 22 -2.78 23.48 6.35
CA LEU A 22 -1.50 23.64 5.65
C LEU A 22 -1.32 25.04 5.07
N TYR A 23 -2.40 25.78 4.84
CA TYR A 23 -2.32 27.19 4.46
C TYR A 23 -1.64 28.08 5.54
N LYS A 24 -1.79 27.69 6.82
CA LYS A 24 -1.25 28.43 7.97
C LYS A 24 -0.01 27.77 8.58
N HIS A 25 0.18 26.49 8.35
CA HIS A 25 1.21 25.69 9.02
C HIS A 25 2.00 24.83 8.02
N SER A 26 3.28 24.65 8.27
CA SER A 26 4.10 23.69 7.55
C SER A 26 4.19 22.40 8.39
N ASP A 27 3.51 21.34 7.95
CA ASP A 27 3.41 20.06 8.66
C ASP A 27 3.55 18.91 7.67
N ILE A 28 4.64 18.14 7.79
CA ILE A 28 4.93 17.03 6.86
C ILE A 28 3.93 15.88 7.00
N PRO A 29 3.59 15.40 8.20
CA PRO A 29 2.55 14.40 8.41
C PRO A 29 1.20 14.78 7.78
N ILE A 30 0.72 16.00 7.98
CA ILE A 30 -0.55 16.46 7.40
C ILE A 30 -0.46 16.58 5.87
N LYS A 31 0.69 16.98 5.34
CA LYS A 31 0.93 16.98 3.89
C LYS A 31 0.86 15.58 3.29
N HIS A 32 1.45 14.59 3.94
CA HIS A 32 1.35 13.19 3.52
C HIS A 32 -0.09 12.66 3.65
N ALA A 33 -0.83 13.05 4.68
CA ALA A 33 -2.23 12.71 4.81
C ALA A 33 -3.05 13.29 3.64
N LEU A 34 -2.83 14.56 3.28
CA LEU A 34 -3.48 15.21 2.14
C LEU A 34 -3.13 14.51 0.81
N ASP A 35 -1.85 14.19 0.59
CA ASP A 35 -1.41 13.44 -0.60
C ASP A 35 -2.14 12.08 -0.68
N SER A 36 -2.26 11.34 0.44
CA SER A 36 -2.97 10.06 0.51
C SER A 36 -4.48 10.20 0.26
N ILE A 37 -5.10 11.26 0.78
CA ILE A 37 -6.53 11.57 0.56
C ILE A 37 -6.78 11.82 -0.93
N ASN A 38 -5.94 12.65 -1.58
CA ASN A 38 -6.05 12.95 -3.00
C ASN A 38 -5.97 11.69 -3.87
N ILE A 39 -5.01 10.81 -3.60
CA ILE A 39 -4.88 9.54 -4.31
C ILE A 39 -6.09 8.64 -4.05
N THR A 40 -6.59 8.57 -2.81
CA THR A 40 -7.76 7.76 -2.47
C THR A 40 -9.03 8.26 -3.16
N ILE A 41 -9.23 9.57 -3.23
CA ILE A 41 -10.35 10.19 -3.99
C ILE A 41 -10.22 9.82 -5.47
N HIS A 42 -9.04 9.99 -6.04
CA HIS A 42 -8.77 9.63 -7.44
C HIS A 42 -9.09 8.16 -7.74
N LEU A 43 -8.60 7.24 -6.91
CA LEU A 43 -8.86 5.80 -7.04
C LEU A 43 -10.35 5.48 -7.02
N ARG A 44 -11.13 6.16 -6.18
CA ARG A 44 -12.59 5.94 -6.10
C ARG A 44 -13.35 6.49 -7.30
N GLN A 45 -12.89 7.58 -7.88
CA GLN A 45 -13.57 8.26 -8.99
C GLN A 45 -13.14 7.71 -10.35
N ASN A 46 -11.86 7.39 -10.52
CA ASN A 46 -11.24 7.14 -11.82
C ASN A 46 -10.55 5.76 -11.90
N GLY A 47 -10.54 4.99 -10.80
CA GLY A 47 -9.80 3.73 -10.73
C GLY A 47 -8.29 3.94 -10.80
N ILE A 48 -7.57 2.98 -11.35
CA ILE A 48 -6.09 3.01 -11.53
C ILE A 48 -5.74 3.74 -12.83
N SER A 49 -6.39 4.88 -13.11
CA SER A 49 -6.03 5.68 -14.28
C SER A 49 -4.90 6.65 -13.92
N GLU A 50 -3.90 6.70 -14.76
CA GLU A 50 -2.76 7.61 -14.58
C GLU A 50 -3.13 9.02 -15.05
N THR A 51 -2.87 10.00 -14.20
CA THR A 51 -2.89 11.41 -14.56
C THR A 51 -1.55 12.05 -14.21
N LYS A 52 -1.22 13.17 -14.84
CA LYS A 52 0.01 13.90 -14.52
C LYS A 52 0.12 14.26 -13.04
N GLU A 53 -1.01 14.60 -12.42
CA GLU A 53 -1.08 14.98 -11.01
C GLU A 53 -0.82 13.78 -10.09
N ILE A 54 -1.44 12.64 -10.38
CA ILE A 54 -1.23 11.40 -9.62
C ILE A 54 0.21 10.92 -9.75
N ASN A 55 0.76 10.92 -10.95
CA ASN A 55 2.15 10.52 -11.17
C ASN A 55 3.12 11.47 -10.43
N ALA A 56 2.88 12.78 -10.45
CA ALA A 56 3.69 13.75 -9.70
C ALA A 56 3.60 13.50 -8.18
N THR A 57 2.39 13.25 -7.65
CA THR A 57 2.17 12.95 -6.23
C THR A 57 2.83 11.63 -5.82
N THR A 58 2.67 10.59 -6.63
CA THR A 58 3.29 9.27 -6.41
C THR A 58 4.82 9.37 -6.38
N ASN A 59 5.41 10.05 -7.36
CA ASN A 59 6.86 10.25 -7.43
C ASN A 59 7.39 11.05 -6.24
N LYS A 60 6.66 12.07 -5.79
CA LYS A 60 7.01 12.87 -4.61
C LYS A 60 6.99 12.03 -3.33
N ILE A 61 5.95 11.23 -3.13
CA ILE A 61 5.85 10.32 -1.97
C ILE A 61 6.99 9.30 -2.02
N TRP A 62 7.23 8.71 -3.20
CA TRP A 62 8.32 7.77 -3.35
C TRP A 62 9.70 8.38 -3.05
N ALA A 63 9.99 9.56 -3.59
CA ALA A 63 11.25 10.28 -3.33
C ALA A 63 11.46 10.58 -1.84
N TYR A 64 10.38 10.75 -1.07
CA TYR A 64 10.44 10.82 0.38
C TYR A 64 10.78 9.46 1.00
N LEU A 65 10.01 8.41 0.66
CA LEU A 65 10.19 7.07 1.23
C LEU A 65 11.56 6.46 0.92
N GLU A 66 12.08 6.72 -0.27
CA GLU A 66 13.38 6.20 -0.71
C GLU A 66 14.55 6.72 0.12
N LYS A 67 14.45 7.95 0.61
CA LYS A 67 15.47 8.60 1.44
C LYS A 67 15.46 8.16 2.90
N GLN A 68 14.37 7.48 3.35
CA GLN A 68 14.28 7.04 4.73
C GLN A 68 15.10 5.76 4.94
N ASP A 69 16.00 5.77 5.90
CA ASP A 69 16.74 4.56 6.33
C ASP A 69 15.83 3.56 7.04
N THR A 70 14.75 4.07 7.63
CA THR A 70 13.82 3.34 8.48
C THR A 70 12.40 3.75 8.14
N TRP A 71 11.53 2.77 7.84
CA TRP A 71 10.12 3.02 7.59
C TRP A 71 9.29 2.75 8.83
N TYR A 72 8.48 3.72 9.21
CA TYR A 72 7.49 3.62 10.27
C TYR A 72 6.11 3.23 9.72
N GLU A 73 5.13 3.08 10.60
CA GLU A 73 3.76 2.72 10.21
C GLU A 73 3.17 3.70 9.18
N SER A 74 3.40 5.00 9.38
CA SER A 74 2.97 6.05 8.44
C SER A 74 3.55 5.86 7.05
N ASP A 75 4.81 5.43 6.94
CA ASP A 75 5.49 5.22 5.68
C ASP A 75 4.94 4.00 4.93
N PHE A 76 4.63 2.92 5.65
CA PHE A 76 3.93 1.76 5.07
C PHE A 76 2.53 2.11 4.59
N ARG A 77 1.80 3.00 5.28
CA ARG A 77 0.49 3.49 4.82
C ARG A 77 0.62 4.31 3.54
N LEU A 78 1.58 5.24 3.48
CA LEU A 78 1.90 6.00 2.27
C LEU A 78 2.25 5.09 1.10
N LEU A 79 3.14 4.12 1.32
CA LEU A 79 3.53 3.15 0.32
C LEU A 79 2.34 2.36 -0.21
N SER A 80 1.46 1.87 0.69
CA SER A 80 0.24 1.14 0.29
C SER A 80 -0.67 1.97 -0.61
N THR A 81 -0.72 3.29 -0.41
CA THR A 81 -1.56 4.20 -1.19
C THR A 81 -1.04 4.36 -2.62
N ILE A 82 0.28 4.43 -2.81
CA ILE A 82 0.90 4.70 -4.11
C ILE A 82 1.25 3.44 -4.91
N LEU A 83 1.20 2.27 -4.28
CA LEU A 83 1.74 1.02 -4.84
C LEU A 83 1.16 0.64 -6.21
N TYR A 84 -0.13 0.93 -6.44
CA TYR A 84 -0.83 0.62 -7.69
C TYR A 84 -0.49 1.55 -8.87
N PHE A 85 0.20 2.65 -8.62
CA PHE A 85 0.59 3.63 -9.63
C PHE A 85 2.05 3.50 -10.08
N PHE A 86 2.77 2.50 -9.55
CA PHE A 86 4.13 2.26 -9.99
C PHE A 86 4.20 1.37 -11.24
N PRO A 87 5.10 1.69 -12.18
CA PRO A 87 5.47 0.76 -13.23
C PRO A 87 5.94 -0.57 -12.66
N LEU A 88 5.58 -1.67 -13.33
CA LEU A 88 5.84 -3.03 -12.84
C LEU A 88 7.32 -3.33 -12.59
N GLU A 89 8.20 -2.81 -13.45
CA GLU A 89 9.66 -2.90 -13.31
C GLU A 89 10.14 -2.25 -12.00
N ASN A 90 9.57 -1.13 -11.62
CA ASN A 90 9.89 -0.45 -10.36
C ASN A 90 9.39 -1.25 -9.14
N ILE A 91 8.21 -1.87 -9.24
CA ILE A 91 7.66 -2.71 -8.17
C ILE A 91 8.60 -3.87 -7.83
N LYS A 92 9.24 -4.50 -8.83
CA LYS A 92 10.22 -5.57 -8.59
C LYS A 92 11.43 -5.09 -7.76
N GLN A 93 11.95 -3.91 -8.09
CA GLN A 93 13.07 -3.31 -7.34
C GLN A 93 12.66 -2.94 -5.92
N PHE A 94 11.46 -2.40 -5.75
CA PHE A 94 10.92 -1.99 -4.44
C PHE A 94 10.55 -3.16 -3.56
N THR A 95 10.15 -4.29 -4.14
CA THR A 95 9.76 -5.49 -3.38
C THR A 95 10.86 -5.91 -2.41
N GLN A 96 12.12 -5.93 -2.85
CA GLN A 96 13.22 -6.31 -1.96
C GLN A 96 13.41 -5.32 -0.82
N LYS A 97 13.30 -4.02 -1.10
CA LYS A 97 13.38 -2.97 -0.06
C LYS A 97 12.22 -3.09 0.94
N ILE A 98 11.00 -3.35 0.43
CA ILE A 98 9.81 -3.58 1.26
C ILE A 98 10.01 -4.78 2.18
N LEU A 99 10.42 -5.92 1.64
CA LEU A 99 10.65 -7.14 2.42
C LEU A 99 11.73 -6.97 3.48
N ASN A 100 12.82 -6.28 3.15
CA ASN A 100 13.90 -6.00 4.10
C ASN A 100 13.41 -5.07 5.23
N SER A 101 12.64 -4.05 4.90
CA SER A 101 12.05 -3.14 5.89
C SER A 101 11.08 -3.89 6.81
N ILE A 102 10.21 -4.75 6.25
CA ILE A 102 9.30 -5.59 7.02
C ILE A 102 10.07 -6.50 8.00
N LYS A 103 11.13 -7.17 7.55
CA LYS A 103 11.95 -8.05 8.41
C LYS A 103 12.58 -7.29 9.57
N LYS A 104 13.05 -6.07 9.33
CA LYS A 104 13.67 -5.22 10.37
C LYS A 104 12.68 -4.86 11.50
N TYR A 105 11.38 -4.79 11.20
CA TYR A 105 10.33 -4.37 12.15
C TYR A 105 9.43 -5.51 12.63
N GLN A 106 9.80 -6.78 12.45
CA GLN A 106 9.01 -7.94 12.91
C GLN A 106 8.72 -7.95 14.42
N SER A 107 9.48 -7.20 15.23
CA SER A 107 9.28 -7.09 16.68
C SER A 107 8.20 -6.08 17.09
N PHE A 108 7.69 -5.23 16.18
CA PHE A 108 6.66 -4.25 16.51
C PHE A 108 5.26 -4.85 16.40
N ARG A 109 4.62 -5.04 17.55
CA ARG A 109 3.34 -5.75 17.74
C ARG A 109 2.16 -5.24 16.91
N TYR A 110 2.18 -3.99 16.46
CA TYR A 110 1.09 -3.36 15.69
C TYR A 110 1.37 -3.27 14.18
N GLY A 111 2.60 -3.49 13.74
CA GLY A 111 3.00 -3.37 12.33
C GLY A 111 2.57 -4.55 11.44
N ASN A 112 2.31 -5.71 12.03
CA ASN A 112 2.11 -6.95 11.27
C ASN A 112 0.84 -6.94 10.39
N ASN A 113 -0.25 -6.31 10.84
CA ASN A 113 -1.48 -6.22 10.06
C ASN A 113 -1.32 -5.34 8.80
N LEU A 114 -0.63 -4.22 8.96
CA LEU A 114 -0.33 -3.31 7.84
C LEU A 114 0.65 -3.96 6.85
N GLN A 115 1.64 -4.68 7.37
CA GLN A 115 2.58 -5.45 6.57
C GLN A 115 1.86 -6.52 5.73
N ILE A 116 0.95 -7.29 6.35
CA ILE A 116 0.13 -8.27 5.64
C ILE A 116 -0.68 -7.58 4.53
N GLY A 117 -1.35 -6.47 4.82
CA GLY A 117 -2.12 -5.71 3.84
C GLY A 117 -1.26 -5.24 2.65
N LEU A 118 -0.09 -4.68 2.92
CA LEU A 118 0.85 -4.24 1.89
C LEU A 118 1.31 -5.41 1.00
N LEU A 119 1.68 -6.54 1.61
CA LEU A 119 2.11 -7.72 0.88
C LEU A 119 0.97 -8.35 0.06
N VAL A 120 -0.27 -8.31 0.58
CA VAL A 120 -1.46 -8.73 -0.17
C VAL A 120 -1.64 -7.86 -1.42
N ASN A 121 -1.52 -6.53 -1.29
CA ASN A 121 -1.59 -5.62 -2.44
C ASN A 121 -0.47 -5.92 -3.46
N LEU A 122 0.76 -6.10 -3.00
CA LEU A 122 1.91 -6.41 -3.85
C LEU A 122 1.70 -7.74 -4.60
N SER A 123 1.28 -8.81 -3.90
CA SER A 123 1.01 -10.10 -4.53
C SER A 123 -0.19 -10.04 -5.49
N THR A 124 -1.16 -9.14 -5.26
CA THR A 124 -2.26 -8.86 -6.17
C THR A 124 -1.74 -8.26 -7.48
N ILE A 125 -0.87 -7.26 -7.41
CA ILE A 125 -0.27 -6.64 -8.58
C ILE A 125 0.50 -7.67 -9.41
N TYR A 126 1.31 -8.52 -8.78
CA TYR A 126 2.03 -9.58 -9.47
C TYR A 126 1.09 -10.58 -10.16
N LEU A 127 0.02 -11.01 -9.47
CA LEU A 127 -0.94 -11.95 -10.04
C LEU A 127 -1.65 -11.37 -11.27
N TYR A 128 -2.13 -10.12 -11.20
CA TYR A 128 -2.81 -9.45 -12.31
C TYR A 128 -1.90 -9.21 -13.53
N ASN A 129 -0.60 -9.12 -13.30
CA ASN A 129 0.40 -8.98 -14.36
C ASN A 129 0.98 -10.34 -14.84
N GLY A 130 0.37 -11.46 -14.45
CA GLY A 130 0.81 -12.80 -14.88
C GLY A 130 2.14 -13.27 -14.27
N LEU A 131 2.68 -12.55 -13.30
CA LEU A 131 3.95 -12.86 -12.64
C LEU A 131 3.71 -13.87 -11.50
N LYS A 132 3.29 -15.09 -11.87
CA LYS A 132 2.90 -16.15 -10.94
C LYS A 132 4.02 -16.53 -9.97
N ARG A 133 5.26 -16.55 -10.40
CA ARG A 133 6.42 -16.89 -9.57
C ARG A 133 6.61 -15.87 -8.45
N GLU A 134 6.68 -14.59 -8.78
CA GLU A 134 6.85 -13.50 -7.84
C GLU A 134 5.63 -13.41 -6.89
N CYS A 135 4.43 -13.60 -7.44
CA CYS A 135 3.20 -13.70 -6.64
C CYS A 135 3.31 -14.84 -5.61
N ALA A 136 3.74 -16.04 -6.01
CA ALA A 136 3.85 -17.19 -5.11
C ALA A 136 4.89 -16.96 -4.00
N GLU A 137 6.04 -16.34 -4.32
CA GLU A 137 7.08 -16.02 -3.35
C GLU A 137 6.56 -15.08 -2.25
N ILE A 138 5.89 -13.99 -2.63
CA ILE A 138 5.27 -13.05 -1.69
C ILE A 138 4.14 -13.73 -0.91
N THR A 139 3.33 -14.53 -1.58
CA THR A 139 2.18 -15.19 -0.95
C THR A 139 2.60 -16.22 0.11
N LYS A 140 3.71 -16.93 -0.07
CA LYS A 140 4.30 -17.79 0.97
C LYS A 140 4.64 -16.99 2.23
N TYR A 141 5.23 -15.82 2.05
CA TYR A 141 5.56 -14.95 3.18
C TYR A 141 4.31 -14.44 3.90
N ILE A 142 3.26 -14.06 3.14
CA ILE A 142 1.95 -13.69 3.71
C ILE A 142 1.36 -14.87 4.50
N TYR A 143 1.41 -16.07 3.96
CA TYR A 143 0.90 -17.28 4.60
C TYR A 143 1.55 -17.50 5.98
N ASP A 144 2.89 -17.48 6.04
CA ASP A 144 3.64 -17.70 7.28
C ASP A 144 3.35 -16.60 8.32
N LEU A 145 3.32 -15.35 7.89
CA LEU A 145 3.02 -14.23 8.75
C LEU A 145 1.57 -14.27 9.25
N SER A 146 0.62 -14.57 8.38
CA SER A 146 -0.80 -14.68 8.73
C SER A 146 -1.07 -15.81 9.72
N LYS A 147 -0.38 -16.93 9.58
CA LYS A 147 -0.44 -18.06 10.53
C LYS A 147 0.07 -17.65 11.91
N LYS A 148 1.21 -16.97 11.95
CA LYS A 148 1.80 -16.44 13.20
C LYS A 148 0.87 -15.45 13.91
N GLU A 149 0.26 -14.55 13.14
CA GLU A 149 -0.62 -13.48 13.66
C GLU A 149 -2.09 -13.89 13.79
N LYS A 150 -2.43 -15.15 13.50
CA LYS A 150 -3.80 -15.70 13.53
C LYS A 150 -4.80 -14.94 12.65
N ARG A 151 -4.33 -14.42 11.51
CA ARG A 151 -5.13 -13.72 10.51
C ARG A 151 -5.72 -14.71 9.50
N TYR A 152 -6.87 -15.30 9.85
CA TYR A 152 -7.51 -16.36 9.07
C TYR A 152 -8.01 -15.89 7.71
N ASP A 153 -8.43 -14.63 7.58
CA ASP A 153 -8.80 -13.97 6.33
C ASP A 153 -7.64 -13.99 5.32
N SER A 154 -6.49 -13.50 5.73
CA SER A 154 -5.28 -13.45 4.89
C SER A 154 -4.66 -14.83 4.68
N LEU A 155 -4.83 -15.74 5.64
CA LEU A 155 -4.38 -17.13 5.53
C LEU A 155 -5.17 -17.86 4.42
N GLY A 156 -6.51 -17.75 4.42
CA GLY A 156 -7.37 -18.34 3.38
C GLY A 156 -7.07 -17.75 2.00
N LEU A 157 -6.94 -16.42 1.90
CA LEU A 157 -6.54 -15.75 0.66
C LEU A 157 -5.20 -16.28 0.12
N SER A 158 -4.22 -16.48 1.01
CA SER A 158 -2.90 -17.00 0.64
C SER A 158 -2.97 -18.42 0.10
N GLN A 159 -3.79 -19.30 0.69
CA GLN A 159 -3.98 -20.67 0.20
C GLN A 159 -4.58 -20.69 -1.20
N ILE A 160 -5.64 -19.89 -1.44
CA ILE A 160 -6.28 -19.76 -2.76
C ILE A 160 -5.25 -19.28 -3.78
N ARG A 161 -4.52 -18.23 -3.46
CA ARG A 161 -3.55 -17.58 -4.35
C ARG A 161 -2.38 -18.49 -4.70
N LEU A 162 -1.86 -19.26 -3.72
CA LEU A 162 -0.86 -20.28 -3.95
C LEU A 162 -1.37 -21.42 -4.86
N GLY A 163 -2.66 -21.78 -4.73
CA GLY A 163 -3.32 -22.73 -5.63
C GLY A 163 -3.35 -22.21 -7.07
N ILE A 164 -3.74 -20.93 -7.27
CA ILE A 164 -3.75 -20.28 -8.58
C ILE A 164 -2.36 -20.24 -9.21
N CYS A 165 -1.33 -19.94 -8.41
CA CYS A 165 0.04 -19.85 -8.90
C CYS A 165 0.69 -21.20 -9.24
N LYS A 166 0.13 -22.32 -8.78
CA LYS A 166 0.63 -23.68 -9.07
C LYS A 166 0.02 -24.30 -10.32
N ASN A 167 -1.17 -23.84 -10.71
CA ASN A 167 -1.86 -24.35 -11.89
C ASN A 167 -1.44 -23.53 -13.10
N ASP A 168 -0.55 -24.08 -13.90
CA ASP A 168 -0.25 -23.64 -15.26
C ASP A 168 -1.16 -24.30 -16.26
#